data_36d396aa8a97d49dc58207162e955015
#
_entry.id   36d396aa8a97d49dc58207162e955015
#
_cell.length_a   1.000
_cell.length_b   1.000
_cell.length_c   1.000
_cell.angle_alpha   90.00
_cell.angle_beta   90.00
_cell.angle_gamma   90.00
#
_symmetry.space_group_name_H-M   'P 1'
#
loop_
_entity.id
_entity.type
_entity.pdbx_description
1 polymer ?
#
loop_
_entity_poly.entity_id
_entity_poly.type
_entity_poly.pdbx_seq_one_letter_code
_entity_poly.pdbx_strand_id
1 'polypeptide(L)'
;MPKSINPLRRKTSSPFSTAQRKKPGSRSSSLADKEDAVDRLDDVGRTPSMAPANCEQDVASLIRYVQEHTFADIPERAAGMNSGQISATLRYRAALPPVVSVAHLHALSVSTTAIEREMARMIATGRLRKVTILGRGKGGSAIGEGVVLVEDWKRRLQEEAGLDQDLKDKYVNLMEAHPASSTTPTSSLTNIEIRALLTAGFLTNPGGLSSDVGDMFARPGGTSMMGSISKAGYSAATGTLAAVGGHGAIHDSGASGSALATKDRRPSQFKPDEEMTFSLPSTGSYLKLLTEARLQLLALLKQLSPRFKEATREMLHEKWNGNIPNDTISQQKRMRGEWAGVLPGKTKRWRDFYGMEFEWVLAECVGSGLIELFDTGSVGIAVRAA
;
A
#
# COMPACT_ATOMS: atom_id res chain seq x y z
N MET A 1 21.42 -75.54 40.99
CA MET A 1 22.58 -75.18 40.16
C MET A 1 22.19 -73.95 39.31
N PRO A 2 22.78 -72.81 39.53
CA PRO A 2 22.45 -71.61 38.76
C PRO A 2 23.16 -71.63 37.40
N LYS A 3 22.44 -71.23 36.36
CA LYS A 3 22.96 -71.12 34.99
C LYS A 3 23.87 -69.89 34.89
N SER A 4 25.10 -70.12 34.45
CA SER A 4 26.14 -69.13 34.16
C SER A 4 25.68 -68.18 33.08
N ILE A 5 25.66 -66.89 33.38
CA ILE A 5 25.42 -65.80 32.43
C ILE A 5 26.77 -65.40 31.86
N ASN A 6 26.94 -65.55 30.56
CA ASN A 6 28.15 -65.21 29.83
C ASN A 6 28.18 -63.72 29.49
N PRO A 7 29.05 -62.87 30.10
CA PRO A 7 28.95 -61.39 30.00
C PRO A 7 29.67 -60.77 28.75
N LEU A 8 30.06 -61.56 27.75
CA LEU A 8 30.88 -61.07 26.67
C LEU A 8 30.25 -61.14 25.26
N ARG A 9 28.96 -61.03 25.13
CA ARG A 9 28.34 -60.79 23.82
C ARG A 9 28.19 -59.32 23.56
N ARG A 10 29.29 -58.61 23.18
CA ARG A 10 29.25 -57.31 22.56
C ARG A 10 28.41 -57.40 21.29
N LYS A 11 27.26 -56.72 21.25
CA LYS A 11 26.58 -56.42 19.98
C LYS A 11 27.46 -55.40 19.25
N THR A 12 28.25 -55.85 18.28
CA THR A 12 28.89 -54.98 17.31
C THR A 12 27.80 -54.48 16.38
N SER A 13 27.21 -53.30 16.68
CA SER A 13 26.48 -52.55 15.69
C SER A 13 27.52 -52.00 14.71
N SER A 14 27.66 -52.64 13.57
CA SER A 14 28.44 -52.13 12.45
C SER A 14 27.87 -50.79 12.01
N PRO A 15 28.66 -49.71 11.94
CA PRO A 15 28.18 -48.40 11.43
C PRO A 15 27.87 -48.45 9.92
N PHE A 16 28.06 -49.59 9.28
CA PHE A 16 27.75 -49.83 7.86
C PHE A 16 26.67 -50.89 7.65
N SER A 17 25.71 -51.06 8.59
CA SER A 17 24.51 -51.80 8.26
C SER A 17 23.81 -51.01 7.15
N THR A 18 23.94 -51.53 5.93
CA THR A 18 23.27 -51.09 4.72
C THR A 18 21.84 -50.72 5.02
N ALA A 19 21.58 -49.40 5.08
CA ALA A 19 20.22 -48.89 4.97
C ALA A 19 19.70 -49.52 3.66
N GLN A 20 18.74 -50.45 3.79
CA GLN A 20 17.99 -50.93 2.65
C GLN A 20 17.48 -49.68 1.93
N ARG A 21 18.07 -49.37 0.76
CA ARG A 21 17.49 -48.45 -0.19
C ARG A 21 16.05 -48.90 -0.41
N LYS A 22 15.09 -48.24 0.25
CA LYS A 22 13.72 -48.33 -0.18
C LYS A 22 13.75 -47.97 -1.66
N LYS A 23 13.45 -48.94 -2.53
CA LYS A 23 13.13 -48.65 -3.92
C LYS A 23 12.19 -47.45 -3.89
N PRO A 24 12.43 -46.42 -4.69
CA PRO A 24 11.43 -45.38 -4.84
C PRO A 24 10.18 -46.13 -5.30
N GLY A 25 9.24 -46.32 -4.39
CA GLY A 25 7.93 -46.79 -4.73
C GLY A 25 7.46 -45.81 -5.80
N SER A 26 7.06 -46.30 -6.94
CA SER A 26 6.31 -45.50 -7.89
C SER A 26 5.14 -44.94 -7.11
N ARG A 27 5.22 -43.67 -6.73
CA ARG A 27 4.07 -42.94 -6.28
C ARG A 27 3.08 -43.04 -7.43
N SER A 28 2.09 -43.91 -7.29
CA SER A 28 0.89 -43.76 -8.07
C SER A 28 0.41 -42.36 -7.73
N SER A 29 0.63 -41.39 -8.65
CA SER A 29 0.01 -40.08 -8.52
C SER A 29 -1.44 -40.34 -8.32
N SER A 30 -1.99 -39.96 -7.17
CA SER A 30 -3.42 -40.07 -6.91
C SER A 30 -4.17 -39.33 -8.03
N LEU A 31 -5.37 -39.74 -8.35
CA LEU A 31 -6.22 -39.03 -9.32
C LEU A 31 -6.30 -37.53 -8.96
N ALA A 32 -6.32 -37.22 -7.65
CA ALA A 32 -6.26 -35.84 -7.14
C ALA A 32 -4.98 -35.11 -7.56
N ASP A 33 -3.78 -35.77 -7.49
CA ASP A 33 -2.51 -35.16 -7.92
C ASP A 33 -2.47 -34.89 -9.43
N LYS A 34 -3.23 -35.65 -10.23
CA LYS A 34 -3.37 -35.44 -11.67
C LYS A 34 -4.36 -34.34 -11.99
N GLU A 35 -5.48 -34.25 -11.28
CA GLU A 35 -6.42 -33.15 -11.40
C GLU A 35 -5.78 -31.83 -10.97
N ASP A 36 -4.95 -31.84 -9.91
CA ASP A 36 -4.20 -30.68 -9.47
C ASP A 36 -3.18 -30.19 -10.52
N ALA A 37 -2.56 -31.09 -11.25
CA ALA A 37 -1.61 -30.74 -12.31
C ALA A 37 -2.29 -30.13 -13.55
N VAL A 38 -3.57 -30.43 -13.79
CA VAL A 38 -4.32 -29.88 -14.92
C VAL A 38 -4.79 -28.46 -14.67
N ASP A 39 -5.07 -28.10 -13.41
CA ASP A 39 -5.58 -26.78 -13.02
C ASP A 39 -4.46 -25.76 -12.73
N ARG A 40 -3.22 -26.19 -12.64
CA ARG A 40 -2.09 -25.32 -12.36
C ARG A 40 -1.44 -24.83 -13.64
N LEU A 41 -1.09 -23.54 -13.68
CA LEU A 41 -0.34 -22.97 -14.80
C LEU A 41 1.10 -23.49 -14.81
N ASP A 42 1.61 -23.84 -16.00
CA ASP A 42 2.99 -24.23 -16.17
C ASP A 42 3.93 -23.08 -15.83
N ASP A 43 5.06 -23.38 -15.19
CA ASP A 43 6.06 -22.40 -14.79
C ASP A 43 7.40 -22.79 -15.42
N VAL A 44 7.88 -21.98 -16.37
CA VAL A 44 9.15 -22.22 -17.09
C VAL A 44 10.37 -21.76 -16.27
N GLY A 45 10.15 -21.19 -15.09
CA GLY A 45 11.22 -20.70 -14.21
C GLY A 45 11.84 -19.37 -14.68
N ARG A 46 11.16 -18.63 -15.55
CA ARG A 46 11.57 -17.28 -15.96
C ARG A 46 10.73 -16.24 -15.26
N THR A 47 11.38 -15.30 -14.61
CA THR A 47 10.71 -14.13 -14.01
C THR A 47 10.74 -12.98 -15.00
N PRO A 48 9.58 -12.54 -15.53
CA PRO A 48 9.52 -11.40 -16.44
C PRO A 48 9.92 -10.10 -15.73
N SER A 49 10.71 -9.26 -16.39
CA SER A 49 11.04 -7.94 -15.90
C SER A 49 9.86 -6.99 -16.10
N MET A 50 9.59 -6.14 -15.12
CA MET A 50 8.61 -5.05 -15.22
C MET A 50 9.27 -3.72 -15.57
N ALA A 51 10.58 -3.68 -15.76
CA ALA A 51 11.30 -2.46 -16.12
C ALA A 51 10.76 -1.86 -17.41
N PRO A 52 10.35 -0.58 -17.41
CA PRO A 52 9.85 0.08 -18.61
C PRO A 52 10.97 0.29 -19.63
N ALA A 53 10.71 -0.09 -20.89
CA ALA A 53 11.71 -0.05 -21.95
C ALA A 53 12.12 1.39 -22.33
N ASN A 54 11.26 2.36 -22.10
CA ASN A 54 11.43 3.75 -22.53
C ASN A 54 11.70 4.72 -21.37
N CYS A 55 12.12 4.22 -20.21
CA CYS A 55 12.45 5.03 -19.06
C CYS A 55 13.91 4.84 -18.68
N GLU A 56 14.60 5.93 -18.39
CA GLU A 56 15.93 5.86 -17.81
C GLU A 56 15.88 5.17 -16.46
N GLN A 57 16.86 4.30 -16.18
CA GLN A 57 16.90 3.49 -14.97
C GLN A 57 17.55 4.24 -13.79
N ASP A 58 17.37 5.56 -13.74
CA ASP A 58 17.71 6.39 -12.58
C ASP A 58 16.50 6.60 -11.67
N VAL A 59 16.74 6.85 -10.38
CA VAL A 59 15.71 6.97 -9.36
C VAL A 59 14.71 8.09 -9.66
N ALA A 60 15.20 9.24 -10.15
CA ALA A 60 14.34 10.38 -10.41
C ALA A 60 13.37 10.12 -11.57
N SER A 61 13.86 9.53 -12.66
CA SER A 61 13.05 9.17 -13.83
C SER A 61 12.03 8.10 -13.51
N LEU A 62 12.41 7.07 -12.72
CA LEU A 62 11.48 6.06 -12.25
C LEU A 62 10.40 6.63 -11.33
N ILE A 63 10.73 7.56 -10.42
CA ILE A 63 9.74 8.24 -9.58
C ILE A 63 8.73 8.99 -10.46
N ARG A 64 9.19 9.77 -11.44
CA ARG A 64 8.32 10.51 -12.36
C ARG A 64 7.45 9.56 -13.18
N TYR A 65 8.03 8.50 -13.71
CA TYR A 65 7.30 7.45 -14.43
C TYR A 65 6.17 6.85 -13.59
N VAL A 66 6.45 6.49 -12.32
CA VAL A 66 5.43 5.94 -11.39
C VAL A 66 4.32 6.94 -11.13
N GLN A 67 4.66 8.22 -10.93
CA GLN A 67 3.67 9.29 -10.68
C GLN A 67 2.77 9.54 -11.90
N GLU A 68 3.33 9.57 -13.10
CA GLU A 68 2.61 9.81 -14.35
C GLU A 68 1.66 8.66 -14.71
N HIS A 69 2.06 7.40 -14.42
CA HIS A 69 1.30 6.21 -14.79
C HIS A 69 0.41 5.67 -13.67
N THR A 70 0.21 6.43 -12.58
CA THR A 70 -0.63 5.96 -11.46
C THR A 70 -2.09 5.78 -11.87
N PHE A 71 -2.62 6.67 -12.70
CA PHE A 71 -4.03 6.71 -13.05
C PHE A 71 -4.25 6.78 -14.56
N ALA A 72 -5.25 6.04 -15.02
CA ALA A 72 -5.72 6.15 -16.40
C ALA A 72 -6.29 7.53 -16.70
N ASP A 73 -6.19 7.93 -17.95
CA ASP A 73 -6.88 9.11 -18.45
C ASP A 73 -8.40 8.96 -18.29
N ILE A 74 -9.06 10.07 -17.99
CA ILE A 74 -10.51 10.08 -17.94
C ILE A 74 -11.01 9.92 -19.37
N PRO A 75 -11.90 8.93 -19.65
CA PRO A 75 -12.43 8.73 -20.98
C PRO A 75 -13.12 10.00 -21.52
N GLU A 76 -12.81 10.41 -22.73
CA GLU A 76 -13.38 11.62 -23.38
C GLU A 76 -14.92 11.60 -23.39
N ARG A 77 -15.49 10.43 -23.63
CA ARG A 77 -16.91 10.15 -23.41
C ARG A 77 -17.03 9.43 -22.08
N ALA A 78 -17.23 10.16 -21.01
CA ALA A 78 -17.31 9.65 -19.64
C ALA A 78 -18.56 8.76 -19.43
N ALA A 79 -18.69 7.73 -20.26
CA ALA A 79 -19.78 6.78 -20.21
C ALA A 79 -19.91 6.18 -18.81
N GLY A 80 -21.03 6.47 -18.15
CA GLY A 80 -21.30 6.01 -16.78
C GLY A 80 -20.67 6.85 -15.66
N MET A 81 -19.99 7.96 -15.97
CA MET A 81 -19.53 8.93 -14.99
C MET A 81 -20.23 10.27 -15.19
N ASN A 82 -20.81 10.81 -14.15
CA ASN A 82 -21.38 12.16 -14.18
C ASN A 82 -20.30 13.20 -13.92
N SER A 83 -20.58 14.47 -14.24
CA SER A 83 -19.66 15.60 -14.03
C SER A 83 -19.17 15.72 -12.59
N GLY A 84 -20.03 15.44 -11.60
CA GLY A 84 -19.66 15.44 -10.19
C GLY A 84 -18.66 14.35 -9.83
N GLN A 85 -18.79 13.15 -10.38
CA GLN A 85 -17.85 12.05 -10.18
C GLN A 85 -16.50 12.36 -10.83
N ILE A 86 -16.49 12.93 -12.03
CA ILE A 86 -15.26 13.35 -12.70
C ILE A 86 -14.54 14.41 -11.85
N SER A 87 -15.25 15.44 -11.42
CA SER A 87 -14.69 16.50 -10.56
C SER A 87 -14.16 15.95 -9.22
N ALA A 88 -14.88 15.02 -8.59
CA ALA A 88 -14.45 14.37 -7.36
C ALA A 88 -13.18 13.53 -7.58
N THR A 89 -13.11 12.78 -8.68
CA THR A 89 -11.93 11.98 -9.05
C THR A 89 -10.70 12.87 -9.29
N LEU A 90 -10.85 13.94 -10.07
CA LEU A 90 -9.75 14.87 -10.35
C LEU A 90 -9.26 15.55 -9.08
N ARG A 91 -10.19 16.00 -8.23
CA ARG A 91 -9.86 16.62 -6.94
C ARG A 91 -9.12 15.68 -6.01
N TYR A 92 -9.57 14.41 -5.95
CA TYR A 92 -8.90 13.39 -5.14
C TYR A 92 -7.48 13.12 -5.65
N ARG A 93 -7.30 12.91 -6.98
CA ARG A 93 -5.98 12.69 -7.59
C ARG A 93 -5.03 13.87 -7.31
N ALA A 94 -5.50 15.11 -7.47
CA ALA A 94 -4.71 16.31 -7.21
C ALA A 94 -4.34 16.47 -5.72
N ALA A 95 -5.15 15.93 -4.80
CA ALA A 95 -4.89 16.00 -3.37
C ALA A 95 -3.87 14.96 -2.89
N LEU A 96 -3.58 13.91 -3.67
CA LEU A 96 -2.64 12.87 -3.28
C LEU A 96 -1.19 13.40 -3.19
N PRO A 97 -0.40 12.92 -2.23
CA PRO A 97 1.01 13.29 -2.14
C PRO A 97 1.83 12.63 -3.25
N PRO A 98 2.92 13.26 -3.70
CA PRO A 98 3.82 12.71 -4.71
C PRO A 98 4.75 11.62 -4.14
N VAL A 99 4.22 10.73 -3.32
CA VAL A 99 4.95 9.65 -2.65
C VAL A 99 4.97 8.42 -3.55
N VAL A 100 6.15 7.82 -3.70
CA VAL A 100 6.34 6.54 -4.39
C VAL A 100 6.86 5.53 -3.38
N SER A 101 6.33 4.30 -3.39
CA SER A 101 6.83 3.24 -2.50
C SER A 101 8.19 2.73 -2.99
N VAL A 102 9.08 2.39 -2.08
CA VAL A 102 10.38 1.76 -2.40
C VAL A 102 10.15 0.42 -3.10
N ALA A 103 9.12 -0.31 -2.70
CA ALA A 103 8.72 -1.56 -3.32
C ALA A 103 8.43 -1.40 -4.82
N HIS A 104 7.73 -0.34 -5.20
CA HIS A 104 7.43 -0.05 -6.61
C HIS A 104 8.70 0.22 -7.43
N LEU A 105 9.63 1.01 -6.88
CA LEU A 105 10.90 1.28 -7.53
C LEU A 105 11.72 -0.01 -7.74
N HIS A 106 11.70 -0.91 -6.77
CA HIS A 106 12.37 -2.21 -6.91
C HIS A 106 11.74 -3.08 -8.01
N ALA A 107 10.42 -3.08 -8.15
CA ALA A 107 9.74 -3.83 -9.20
C ALA A 107 10.07 -3.34 -10.61
N LEU A 108 10.21 -2.03 -10.79
CA LEU A 108 10.50 -1.41 -12.08
C LEU A 108 12.00 -1.32 -12.41
N SER A 109 12.87 -1.63 -11.45
CA SER A 109 14.32 -1.52 -11.64
C SER A 109 14.90 -2.78 -12.25
N VAL A 110 15.91 -2.61 -13.10
CA VAL A 110 16.75 -3.71 -13.59
C VAL A 110 17.69 -4.23 -12.50
N SER A 111 18.11 -3.34 -11.58
CA SER A 111 19.03 -3.65 -10.50
C SER A 111 18.62 -2.94 -9.21
N THR A 112 18.03 -3.67 -8.28
CA THR A 112 17.61 -3.17 -6.97
C THR A 112 18.77 -2.56 -6.18
N THR A 113 19.96 -3.19 -6.23
CA THR A 113 21.15 -2.68 -5.53
C THR A 113 21.68 -1.37 -6.10
N ALA A 114 21.55 -1.13 -7.40
CA ALA A 114 21.93 0.14 -8.03
C ALA A 114 20.97 1.25 -7.58
N ILE A 115 19.67 0.99 -7.60
CA ILE A 115 18.62 1.91 -7.13
C ILE A 115 18.81 2.25 -5.66
N GLU A 116 19.08 1.29 -4.80
CA GLU A 116 19.34 1.51 -3.37
C GLU A 116 20.54 2.44 -3.12
N ARG A 117 21.64 2.22 -3.85
CA ARG A 117 22.83 3.09 -3.74
C ARG A 117 22.54 4.51 -4.24
N GLU A 118 21.77 4.62 -5.31
CA GLU A 118 21.40 5.92 -5.84
C GLU A 118 20.43 6.65 -4.91
N MET A 119 19.41 5.98 -4.36
CA MET A 119 18.53 6.53 -3.34
C MET A 119 19.32 7.03 -2.14
N ALA A 120 20.26 6.23 -1.63
CA ALA A 120 21.12 6.64 -0.50
C ALA A 120 21.93 7.91 -0.83
N ARG A 121 22.50 8.00 -2.05
CA ARG A 121 23.22 9.19 -2.52
C ARG A 121 22.30 10.40 -2.62
N MET A 122 21.10 10.23 -3.21
CA MET A 122 20.14 11.33 -3.36
C MET A 122 19.61 11.82 -2.00
N ILE A 123 19.43 10.92 -1.03
CA ILE A 123 19.05 11.28 0.34
C ILE A 123 20.18 12.07 1.01
N ALA A 124 21.43 11.60 0.91
CA ALA A 124 22.59 12.28 1.48
C ALA A 124 22.80 13.69 0.88
N THR A 125 22.47 13.88 -0.40
CA THR A 125 22.54 15.19 -1.09
C THR A 125 21.29 16.04 -0.93
N GLY A 126 20.27 15.58 -0.19
CA GLY A 126 19.03 16.33 0.03
C GLY A 126 18.12 16.45 -1.19
N ARG A 127 18.31 15.62 -2.22
CA ARG A 127 17.46 15.59 -3.43
C ARG A 127 16.24 14.67 -3.27
N LEU A 128 16.37 13.65 -2.45
CA LEU A 128 15.32 12.65 -2.15
C LEU A 128 15.08 12.61 -0.64
N ARG A 129 13.85 12.37 -0.24
CA ARG A 129 13.50 12.21 1.16
C ARG A 129 12.70 10.93 1.39
N LYS A 130 13.07 10.17 2.42
CA LYS A 130 12.28 9.03 2.90
C LYS A 130 11.07 9.51 3.70
N VAL A 131 9.93 8.87 3.46
CA VAL A 131 8.72 8.99 4.26
C VAL A 131 8.50 7.66 4.96
N THR A 132 8.73 7.65 6.26
CA THR A 132 8.52 6.46 7.09
C THR A 132 7.11 6.47 7.65
N ILE A 133 6.39 5.37 7.47
CA ILE A 133 5.01 5.24 7.91
C ILE A 133 4.99 4.47 9.23
N LEU A 134 4.90 5.21 10.33
CA LEU A 134 4.86 4.64 11.66
C LEU A 134 3.50 3.96 11.94
N GLY A 135 3.56 2.77 12.53
CA GLY A 135 2.40 2.12 13.18
C GLY A 135 1.42 1.40 12.29
N ARG A 136 1.65 1.24 10.99
CA ARG A 136 0.81 0.43 10.10
C ARG A 136 1.56 -0.77 9.56
N GLY A 137 1.27 -1.92 10.17
CA GLY A 137 1.51 -3.20 9.56
C GLY A 137 2.47 -4.12 10.28
N LYS A 138 1.89 -4.98 11.07
CA LYS A 138 2.47 -6.30 11.41
C LYS A 138 1.92 -7.33 10.41
N GLY A 139 2.06 -7.10 9.11
CA GLY A 139 1.60 -8.02 8.08
C GLY A 139 2.24 -7.69 6.74
N GLY A 140 2.46 -8.68 5.88
CA GLY A 140 3.14 -8.54 4.58
C GLY A 140 2.49 -7.59 3.57
N SER A 141 1.31 -7.03 3.86
CA SER A 141 0.64 -6.01 3.05
C SER A 141 0.97 -4.57 3.48
N ALA A 142 1.80 -4.38 4.52
CA ALA A 142 2.14 -3.07 5.02
C ALA A 142 3.07 -2.31 4.06
N ILE A 143 2.74 -1.05 3.82
CA ILE A 143 3.62 -0.15 3.09
C ILE A 143 4.65 0.38 4.09
N GLY A 144 5.87 -0.14 4.02
CA GLY A 144 6.91 0.20 4.99
C GLY A 144 7.56 1.55 4.75
N GLU A 145 7.97 1.82 3.52
CA GLU A 145 8.77 2.99 3.17
C GLU A 145 8.33 3.59 1.85
N GLY A 146 8.25 4.91 1.82
CA GLY A 146 8.05 5.71 0.62
C GLY A 146 9.19 6.71 0.43
N VAL A 147 9.31 7.21 -0.78
CA VAL A 147 10.27 8.26 -1.14
C VAL A 147 9.57 9.36 -1.93
N VAL A 148 10.10 10.56 -1.81
CA VAL A 148 9.61 11.77 -2.47
C VAL A 148 10.79 12.60 -2.93
N LEU A 149 10.72 13.16 -4.14
CA LEU A 149 11.66 14.17 -4.58
C LEU A 149 11.47 15.46 -3.76
N VAL A 150 12.55 16.03 -3.25
CA VAL A 150 12.48 17.24 -2.42
C VAL A 150 11.89 18.42 -3.18
N GLU A 151 12.09 18.48 -4.50
CA GLU A 151 11.47 19.48 -5.39
C GLU A 151 9.94 19.40 -5.34
N ASP A 152 9.37 18.18 -5.43
CA ASP A 152 7.92 17.95 -5.38
C ASP A 152 7.37 18.25 -3.99
N TRP A 153 8.13 17.95 -2.94
CA TRP A 153 7.77 18.31 -1.57
C TRP A 153 7.70 19.83 -1.38
N LYS A 154 8.74 20.55 -1.84
CA LYS A 154 8.78 22.01 -1.78
C LYS A 154 7.64 22.65 -2.59
N ARG A 155 7.38 22.13 -3.79
CA ARG A 155 6.24 22.58 -4.62
C ARG A 155 4.92 22.41 -3.85
N ARG A 156 4.68 21.24 -3.24
CA ARG A 156 3.45 20.97 -2.47
C ARG A 156 3.32 21.90 -1.25
N LEU A 157 4.43 22.21 -0.59
CA LEU A 157 4.46 23.18 0.50
C LEU A 157 4.10 24.60 0.03
N GLN A 158 4.62 25.01 -1.13
CA GLN A 158 4.32 26.35 -1.68
C GLN A 158 2.84 26.48 -2.12
N GLU A 159 2.24 25.41 -2.61
CA GLU A 159 0.82 25.37 -3.00
C GLU A 159 -0.13 25.48 -1.81
N GLU A 160 0.32 25.23 -0.57
CA GLU A 160 -0.52 25.28 0.61
C GLU A 160 -0.83 26.74 1.00
N ALA A 161 -2.08 27.14 0.81
CA ALA A 161 -2.53 28.52 1.07
C ALA A 161 -2.68 28.84 2.57
N GLY A 162 -2.78 27.82 3.41
CA GLY A 162 -3.02 27.97 4.85
C GLY A 162 -1.77 28.27 5.69
N LEU A 163 -0.59 28.37 5.06
CA LEU A 163 0.69 28.60 5.74
C LEU A 163 1.32 29.91 5.29
N ASP A 164 1.84 30.69 6.27
CA ASP A 164 2.59 31.90 5.99
C ASP A 164 3.92 31.59 5.29
N GLN A 165 4.39 32.51 4.44
CA GLN A 165 5.62 32.31 3.68
C GLN A 165 6.85 32.13 4.58
N ASP A 166 6.95 32.92 5.65
CA ASP A 166 8.04 32.79 6.63
C ASP A 166 8.09 31.41 7.28
N LEU A 167 6.92 30.81 7.54
CA LEU A 167 6.82 29.47 8.09
C LEU A 167 7.22 28.40 7.05
N LYS A 168 6.86 28.60 5.79
CA LYS A 168 7.29 27.72 4.69
C LYS A 168 8.81 27.74 4.56
N ASP A 169 9.43 28.89 4.60
CA ASP A 169 10.88 29.05 4.49
C ASP A 169 11.61 28.44 5.71
N LYS A 170 11.09 28.62 6.92
CA LYS A 170 11.59 27.93 8.12
C LYS A 170 11.51 26.41 7.99
N TYR A 171 10.38 25.90 7.48
CA TYR A 171 10.21 24.47 7.28
C TYR A 171 11.19 23.90 6.24
N VAL A 172 11.43 24.62 5.13
CA VAL A 172 12.41 24.23 4.12
C VAL A 172 13.81 24.20 4.73
N ASN A 173 14.19 25.23 5.51
CA ASN A 173 15.48 25.27 6.20
C ASN A 173 15.67 24.09 7.15
N LEU A 174 14.61 23.70 7.87
CA LEU A 174 14.63 22.51 8.74
C LEU A 174 14.82 21.23 7.94
N MET A 175 14.16 21.12 6.78
CA MET A 175 14.36 19.98 5.89
C MET A 175 15.79 19.89 5.36
N GLU A 176 16.39 21.02 5.01
CA GLU A 176 17.77 21.10 4.49
C GLU A 176 18.81 20.84 5.58
N ALA A 177 18.54 21.26 6.82
CA ALA A 177 19.41 20.97 7.96
C ALA A 177 19.44 19.47 8.32
N HIS A 178 18.36 18.74 8.03
CA HIS A 178 18.20 17.33 8.35
C HIS A 178 17.82 16.48 7.12
N PRO A 179 18.68 16.38 6.08
CA PRO A 179 18.30 15.75 4.81
C PRO A 179 18.03 14.25 4.93
N ALA A 180 18.77 13.54 5.76
CA ALA A 180 18.65 12.10 5.96
C ALA A 180 17.70 11.69 7.10
N SER A 181 17.32 12.63 7.97
CA SER A 181 16.45 12.33 9.11
C SER A 181 14.99 12.40 8.74
N SER A 182 14.20 11.43 9.17
CA SER A 182 12.73 11.49 9.08
C SER A 182 12.12 12.37 10.17
N THR A 183 12.88 12.67 11.24
CA THR A 183 12.43 13.48 12.37
C THR A 183 13.18 14.82 12.42
N THR A 184 12.57 15.78 13.08
CA THR A 184 13.16 17.10 13.35
C THR A 184 12.85 17.52 14.78
N PRO A 185 13.82 18.14 15.49
CA PRO A 185 13.54 18.77 16.78
C PRO A 185 12.65 19.99 16.58
N THR A 186 11.71 20.21 17.47
CA THR A 186 10.79 21.34 17.40
C THR A 186 11.32 22.61 18.06
N SER A 187 12.55 22.59 18.56
CA SER A 187 13.17 23.71 19.29
C SER A 187 13.21 25.03 18.52
N SER A 188 13.25 24.98 17.19
CA SER A 188 13.29 26.15 16.30
C SER A 188 11.91 26.69 15.89
N LEU A 189 10.83 26.01 16.28
CA LEU A 189 9.46 26.37 15.93
C LEU A 189 8.67 26.78 17.16
N THR A 190 7.81 27.75 17.00
CA THR A 190 6.85 28.14 18.05
C THR A 190 5.67 27.14 18.10
N ASN A 191 4.99 27.04 19.23
CA ASN A 191 3.81 26.17 19.38
C ASN A 191 2.68 26.50 18.38
N ILE A 192 2.59 27.74 17.91
CA ILE A 192 1.60 28.15 16.90
C ILE A 192 2.02 27.60 15.54
N GLU A 193 3.28 27.73 15.17
CA GLU A 193 3.86 27.21 13.93
C GLU A 193 3.76 25.67 13.84
N ILE A 194 4.08 24.99 14.96
CA ILE A 194 3.93 23.52 15.03
C ILE A 194 2.48 23.11 14.78
N ARG A 195 1.51 23.78 15.42
CA ARG A 195 0.08 23.49 15.19
C ARG A 195 -0.35 23.75 13.76
N ALA A 196 0.11 24.84 13.16
CA ALA A 196 -0.17 25.15 11.77
C ALA A 196 0.35 24.04 10.82
N LEU A 197 1.60 23.61 11.02
CA LEU A 197 2.20 22.53 10.23
C LEU A 197 1.53 21.16 10.47
N LEU A 198 1.12 20.85 11.70
CA LEU A 198 0.36 19.64 12.02
C LEU A 198 -1.02 19.67 11.35
N THR A 199 -1.73 20.80 11.41
CA THR A 199 -3.05 20.97 10.79
C THR A 199 -2.96 20.86 9.27
N ALA A 200 -1.93 21.45 8.66
CA ALA A 200 -1.67 21.35 7.23
C ALA A 200 -1.12 19.94 6.83
N GLY A 201 -0.69 19.11 7.78
CA GLY A 201 -0.24 17.74 7.55
C GLY A 201 1.22 17.62 7.12
N PHE A 202 2.04 18.65 7.28
CA PHE A 202 3.49 18.63 6.99
C PHE A 202 4.33 18.10 8.14
N LEU A 203 3.79 18.06 9.35
CA LEU A 203 4.37 17.39 10.50
C LEU A 203 3.39 16.38 11.09
N THR A 204 3.92 15.35 11.73
CA THR A 204 3.18 14.39 12.55
C THR A 204 3.91 14.14 13.86
N ASN A 205 3.14 13.95 14.92
CA ASN A 205 3.70 13.60 16.21
C ASN A 205 3.71 12.05 16.37
N PRO A 206 4.88 11.40 16.42
CA PRO A 206 4.96 9.95 16.62
C PRO A 206 4.50 9.52 18.03
N GLY A 207 4.63 10.39 19.03
CA GLY A 207 4.21 10.15 20.42
C GLY A 207 2.71 10.33 20.66
N GLY A 208 2.00 11.01 19.76
CA GLY A 208 0.58 11.33 19.89
C GLY A 208 -0.39 10.16 19.67
N LEU A 209 0.11 8.96 19.41
CA LEU A 209 -0.70 7.74 19.25
C LEU A 209 -1.35 7.24 20.56
N SER A 210 -0.95 7.80 21.71
CA SER A 210 -1.39 7.34 23.03
C SER A 210 -2.34 8.30 23.75
N SER A 211 -2.72 9.44 23.17
CA SER A 211 -3.69 10.36 23.79
C SER A 211 -4.80 10.76 22.83
N ASP A 212 -6.02 10.88 23.32
CA ASP A 212 -7.25 11.16 22.57
C ASP A 212 -7.21 12.39 21.64
N VAL A 213 -6.32 13.34 21.92
CA VAL A 213 -6.07 14.51 21.07
C VAL A 213 -5.05 14.22 19.96
N GLY A 214 -4.16 13.26 20.17
CA GLY A 214 -3.12 12.87 19.23
C GLY A 214 -3.64 12.16 17.98
N ASP A 215 -4.77 11.46 18.07
CA ASP A 215 -5.32 10.70 16.93
C ASP A 215 -5.81 11.62 15.79
N MET A 216 -6.24 12.83 16.12
CA MET A 216 -6.68 13.83 15.14
C MET A 216 -5.51 14.43 14.35
N PHE A 217 -4.33 14.53 14.96
CA PHE A 217 -3.13 15.13 14.36
C PHE A 217 -2.08 14.09 13.91
N ALA A 218 -2.15 12.87 14.43
CA ALA A 218 -1.24 11.78 14.04
C ALA A 218 -1.54 11.19 12.64
N ARG A 219 -2.68 11.51 12.04
CA ARG A 219 -3.11 11.00 10.73
C ARG A 219 -3.30 12.14 9.73
N PRO A 220 -2.27 12.51 8.97
CA PRO A 220 -2.42 13.52 7.91
C PRO A 220 -3.48 13.06 6.90
N GLY A 221 -4.50 13.90 6.67
CA GLY A 221 -5.57 13.62 5.71
C GLY A 221 -6.57 12.54 6.14
N GLY A 222 -6.57 12.15 7.41
CA GLY A 222 -7.59 11.25 7.93
C GLY A 222 -8.94 11.96 8.05
N THR A 223 -9.86 11.70 7.12
CA THR A 223 -11.29 11.97 7.27
C THR A 223 -11.90 11.04 8.34
N SER A 224 -11.25 10.91 9.50
CA SER A 224 -11.64 9.93 10.52
C SER A 224 -12.95 10.28 11.22
N MET A 225 -13.41 11.53 11.13
CA MET A 225 -14.73 11.91 11.66
C MET A 225 -15.89 11.28 10.89
N MET A 226 -15.78 11.12 9.54
CA MET A 226 -16.87 10.51 8.75
C MET A 226 -16.91 8.98 8.85
N GLY A 227 -15.76 8.34 9.07
CA GLY A 227 -15.69 6.87 9.21
C GLY A 227 -16.23 6.36 10.56
N SER A 228 -16.18 7.18 11.61
CA SER A 228 -16.71 6.82 12.93
C SER A 228 -18.24 6.90 12.96
N ILE A 229 -18.82 7.85 12.25
CA ILE A 229 -20.29 8.02 12.14
C ILE A 229 -20.92 6.87 11.33
N SER A 230 -20.26 6.40 10.28
CA SER A 230 -20.78 5.28 9.48
C SER A 230 -20.74 3.94 10.19
N LYS A 231 -19.79 3.71 11.10
CA LYS A 231 -19.78 2.50 11.95
C LYS A 231 -20.87 2.55 13.04
N ALA A 232 -21.16 3.72 13.58
CA ALA A 232 -22.27 3.90 14.54
C ALA A 232 -23.63 3.66 13.87
N GLY A 233 -23.80 4.02 12.59
CA GLY A 233 -25.03 3.79 11.84
C GLY A 233 -25.39 2.32 11.60
N TYR A 234 -24.41 1.43 11.46
CA TYR A 234 -24.67 0.00 11.30
C TYR A 234 -25.03 -0.70 12.62
N SER A 235 -24.58 -0.18 13.76
CA SER A 235 -24.94 -0.73 15.07
C SER A 235 -26.36 -0.32 15.53
N ALA A 236 -26.90 0.75 14.99
CA ALA A 236 -28.21 1.26 15.35
C ALA A 236 -29.39 0.39 14.83
N ALA A 237 -29.14 -0.49 13.86
CA ALA A 237 -30.18 -1.32 13.24
C ALA A 237 -30.72 -2.44 14.16
N THR A 238 -30.08 -2.73 15.28
CA THR A 238 -30.47 -3.81 16.19
C THR A 238 -31.25 -3.35 17.44
N GLY A 239 -31.46 -2.05 17.64
CA GLY A 239 -32.36 -1.48 18.64
C GLY A 239 -32.06 -1.77 20.12
N THR A 240 -30.89 -2.33 20.44
CA THR A 240 -30.49 -2.61 21.81
C THR A 240 -29.38 -1.68 22.30
N LEU A 241 -29.44 -1.28 23.59
CA LEU A 241 -28.42 -0.41 24.20
C LEU A 241 -27.01 -0.97 24.12
N ALA A 242 -26.86 -2.29 24.07
CA ALA A 242 -25.61 -3.01 23.89
C ALA A 242 -25.03 -2.82 22.46
N ALA A 243 -25.88 -2.62 21.44
CA ALA A 243 -25.46 -2.39 20.07
C ALA A 243 -24.86 -0.98 19.86
N VAL A 244 -25.15 -0.05 20.75
CA VAL A 244 -24.59 1.31 20.76
C VAL A 244 -23.36 1.42 21.68
N GLY A 245 -22.85 0.30 22.18
CA GLY A 245 -21.64 0.27 23.02
C GLY A 245 -21.88 0.42 24.52
N GLY A 246 -23.15 0.37 24.97
CA GLY A 246 -23.52 0.43 26.38
C GLY A 246 -23.33 1.83 27.01
N HIS A 247 -23.47 1.89 28.33
CA HIS A 247 -23.32 3.15 29.09
C HIS A 247 -21.92 3.80 28.96
N GLY A 248 -20.87 3.02 28.70
CA GLY A 248 -19.51 3.53 28.51
C GLY A 248 -19.32 4.32 27.23
N ALA A 249 -19.98 3.93 26.14
CA ALA A 249 -19.82 4.59 24.84
C ALA A 249 -20.46 6.00 24.79
N ILE A 250 -21.46 6.25 25.63
CA ILE A 250 -22.12 7.57 25.73
C ILE A 250 -21.20 8.57 26.43
N HIS A 251 -20.39 8.11 27.37
CA HIS A 251 -19.40 8.95 28.05
C HIS A 251 -18.13 9.17 27.21
N ASP A 252 -17.75 8.19 26.39
CA ASP A 252 -16.55 8.26 25.55
C ASP A 252 -16.76 9.08 24.26
N SER A 253 -17.99 9.12 23.75
CA SER A 253 -18.30 9.83 22.50
C SER A 253 -18.48 11.35 22.66
N GLY A 254 -18.43 11.90 23.89
CA GLY A 254 -18.51 13.35 24.15
C GLY A 254 -19.77 14.05 23.63
N ALA A 255 -20.79 13.29 23.23
CA ALA A 255 -22.03 13.79 22.64
C ALA A 255 -23.04 14.24 23.71
N SER A 256 -22.71 14.17 24.97
CA SER A 256 -23.50 14.74 26.04
C SER A 256 -23.08 16.19 26.23
N GLY A 257 -23.95 17.11 25.90
CA GLY A 257 -23.83 18.56 26.12
C GLY A 257 -23.73 18.95 27.59
N SER A 258 -22.77 18.40 28.28
CA SER A 258 -22.37 18.81 29.61
C SER A 258 -21.34 19.93 29.46
N ALA A 259 -21.85 21.16 29.40
CA ALA A 259 -21.08 22.40 29.45
C ALA A 259 -20.30 22.62 30.78
N LEU A 260 -20.11 21.57 31.58
CA LEU A 260 -19.56 21.68 32.94
C LEU A 260 -18.23 20.99 33.15
N ALA A 261 -17.57 20.48 32.11
CA ALA A 261 -16.24 19.87 32.26
C ALA A 261 -15.18 20.56 31.41
N THR A 262 -15.31 21.82 31.08
CA THR A 262 -14.17 22.64 30.62
C THR A 262 -13.35 23.14 31.82
N LYS A 263 -12.98 22.21 32.73
CA LYS A 263 -11.85 22.46 33.60
C LYS A 263 -10.58 22.33 32.80
N ASP A 264 -10.05 23.51 32.45
CA ASP A 264 -8.65 23.77 32.16
C ASP A 264 -7.94 22.66 31.31
N ARG A 265 -8.49 22.33 30.12
CA ARG A 265 -7.58 21.80 29.05
C ARG A 265 -6.73 22.99 28.60
N ARG A 266 -5.69 23.29 29.38
CA ARG A 266 -4.59 24.10 28.89
C ARG A 266 -4.19 23.47 27.56
N PRO A 267 -4.09 24.26 26.47
CA PRO A 267 -3.61 23.76 25.19
C PRO A 267 -2.30 23.04 25.49
N SER A 268 -2.21 21.75 25.15
CA SER A 268 -1.02 20.94 25.40
C SER A 268 0.16 21.69 24.82
N GLN A 269 1.03 22.21 25.68
CA GLN A 269 2.28 22.81 25.26
C GLN A 269 3.15 21.64 24.80
N PHE A 270 3.55 21.65 23.53
CA PHE A 270 4.55 20.72 23.05
C PHE A 270 5.81 20.93 23.86
N LYS A 271 6.41 19.83 24.30
CA LYS A 271 7.69 19.91 25.00
C LYS A 271 8.76 20.37 24.03
N PRO A 272 9.67 21.26 24.41
CA PRO A 272 10.70 21.80 23.51
C PRO A 272 11.63 20.72 22.91
N ASP A 273 11.71 19.54 23.54
CA ASP A 273 12.53 18.40 23.07
C ASP A 273 11.72 17.32 22.35
N GLU A 274 10.46 17.60 21.98
CA GLU A 274 9.64 16.62 21.29
C GLU A 274 10.04 16.54 19.81
N GLU A 275 10.41 15.33 19.37
CA GLU A 275 10.73 15.09 17.97
C GLU A 275 9.44 14.94 17.16
N MET A 276 9.34 15.68 16.07
CA MET A 276 8.25 15.57 15.10
C MET A 276 8.73 14.86 13.83
N THR A 277 7.85 14.12 13.18
CA THR A 277 8.16 13.45 11.92
C THR A 277 7.69 14.31 10.75
N PHE A 278 8.56 14.50 9.76
CA PHE A 278 8.18 15.12 8.51
C PHE A 278 7.14 14.28 7.77
N SER A 279 6.12 14.93 7.26
CA SER A 279 5.00 14.29 6.57
C SER A 279 4.53 15.13 5.40
N LEU A 280 3.64 14.56 4.59
CA LEU A 280 2.94 15.25 3.52
C LEU A 280 1.43 15.16 3.72
N PRO A 281 0.69 16.21 3.35
CA PRO A 281 -0.77 16.19 3.37
C PRO A 281 -1.32 14.98 2.61
N SER A 282 -2.44 14.44 3.06
CA SER A 282 -3.14 13.31 2.42
C SER A 282 -2.36 11.98 2.34
N THR A 283 -1.21 11.84 3.00
CA THR A 283 -0.45 10.57 3.05
C THR A 283 -1.31 9.42 3.56
N GLY A 284 -2.16 9.64 4.56
CA GLY A 284 -3.09 8.62 5.06
C GLY A 284 -4.10 8.13 4.01
N SER A 285 -4.62 9.02 3.18
CA SER A 285 -5.55 8.69 2.08
C SER A 285 -4.83 7.90 0.99
N TYR A 286 -3.61 8.27 0.63
CA TYR A 286 -2.76 7.56 -0.31
C TYR A 286 -2.48 6.12 0.16
N LEU A 287 -2.08 5.95 1.41
CA LEU A 287 -1.80 4.64 2.00
C LEU A 287 -3.02 3.73 2.05
N LYS A 288 -4.18 4.32 2.37
CA LYS A 288 -5.44 3.58 2.35
C LYS A 288 -5.76 3.10 0.94
N LEU A 289 -5.69 4.00 -0.05
CA LEU A 289 -5.92 3.67 -1.47
C LEU A 289 -4.99 2.53 -1.92
N LEU A 290 -3.70 2.64 -1.64
CA LEU A 290 -2.69 1.67 -2.03
C LEU A 290 -2.92 0.30 -1.37
N THR A 291 -3.23 0.28 -0.07
CA THR A 291 -3.54 -0.96 0.66
C THR A 291 -4.80 -1.63 0.10
N GLU A 292 -5.86 -0.86 -0.15
CA GLU A 292 -7.11 -1.38 -0.71
C GLU A 292 -6.92 -1.91 -2.14
N ALA A 293 -6.11 -1.23 -2.97
CA ALA A 293 -5.79 -1.68 -4.32
C ALA A 293 -5.02 -3.01 -4.32
N ARG A 294 -4.00 -3.15 -3.46
CA ARG A 294 -3.26 -4.41 -3.26
C ARG A 294 -4.20 -5.55 -2.83
N LEU A 295 -5.03 -5.32 -1.81
CA LEU A 295 -5.98 -6.31 -1.33
C LEU A 295 -7.00 -6.70 -2.39
N GLN A 296 -7.46 -5.76 -3.21
CA GLN A 296 -8.37 -6.03 -4.32
C GLN A 296 -7.71 -6.93 -5.37
N LEU A 297 -6.45 -6.69 -5.73
CA LEU A 297 -5.74 -7.53 -6.70
C LEU A 297 -5.60 -8.97 -6.20
N LEU A 298 -5.24 -9.16 -4.93
CA LEU A 298 -5.19 -10.48 -4.28
C LEU A 298 -6.57 -11.15 -4.22
N ALA A 299 -7.62 -10.38 -3.96
CA ALA A 299 -9.00 -10.90 -3.96
C ALA A 299 -9.43 -11.37 -5.35
N LEU A 300 -9.04 -10.66 -6.41
CA LEU A 300 -9.30 -11.06 -7.79
C LEU A 300 -8.57 -12.36 -8.16
N LEU A 301 -7.30 -12.51 -7.76
CA LEU A 301 -6.55 -13.76 -7.93
C LEU A 301 -7.25 -14.94 -7.22
N LYS A 302 -7.70 -14.72 -5.98
CA LYS A 302 -8.44 -15.73 -5.23
C LYS A 302 -9.79 -16.07 -5.88
N GLN A 303 -10.45 -15.13 -6.55
CA GLN A 303 -11.70 -15.37 -7.26
C GLN A 303 -11.48 -16.16 -8.56
N LEU A 304 -10.38 -15.89 -9.28
CA LEU A 304 -10.03 -16.57 -10.52
C LEU A 304 -9.58 -18.00 -10.27
N SER A 305 -8.73 -18.20 -9.28
CA SER A 305 -8.23 -19.52 -8.91
C SER A 305 -8.25 -19.66 -7.38
N PRO A 306 -9.32 -20.18 -6.78
CA PRO A 306 -9.46 -20.28 -5.33
C PRO A 306 -8.39 -21.17 -4.69
N ARG A 307 -7.93 -22.21 -5.41
CA ARG A 307 -6.99 -23.21 -4.93
C ARG A 307 -5.55 -22.74 -5.05
N PHE A 308 -5.13 -22.33 -6.26
CA PHE A 308 -3.73 -22.00 -6.54
C PHE A 308 -3.45 -20.50 -6.48
N LYS A 309 -4.48 -19.66 -6.58
CA LYS A 309 -4.37 -18.19 -6.63
C LYS A 309 -3.46 -17.73 -7.77
N GLU A 310 -3.60 -18.36 -8.92
CA GLU A 310 -2.85 -18.09 -10.15
C GLU A 310 -3.81 -17.63 -11.24
N ALA A 311 -3.35 -16.74 -12.11
CA ALA A 311 -4.08 -16.32 -13.29
C ALA A 311 -3.13 -15.77 -14.34
N THR A 312 -3.53 -15.75 -15.61
CA THR A 312 -2.78 -15.00 -16.62
C THR A 312 -2.91 -13.50 -16.36
N ARG A 313 -1.88 -12.75 -16.70
CA ARG A 313 -1.86 -11.28 -16.56
C ARG A 313 -3.02 -10.62 -17.29
N GLU A 314 -3.34 -11.10 -18.50
CA GLU A 314 -4.45 -10.60 -19.32
C GLU A 314 -5.79 -10.81 -18.64
N MET A 315 -6.06 -12.02 -18.13
CA MET A 315 -7.29 -12.35 -17.42
C MET A 315 -7.48 -11.51 -16.17
N LEU A 316 -6.38 -11.31 -15.41
CA LEU A 316 -6.40 -10.47 -14.21
C LEU A 316 -6.64 -9.00 -14.57
N HIS A 317 -6.03 -8.51 -15.66
CA HIS A 317 -6.25 -7.17 -16.20
C HIS A 317 -7.72 -6.94 -16.62
N GLU A 318 -8.32 -7.89 -17.34
CA GLU A 318 -9.74 -7.82 -17.70
C GLU A 318 -10.64 -7.76 -16.45
N LYS A 319 -10.33 -8.56 -15.44
CA LYS A 319 -11.07 -8.56 -14.17
C LYS A 319 -10.91 -7.22 -13.42
N TRP A 320 -9.72 -6.66 -13.39
CA TRP A 320 -9.47 -5.34 -12.80
C TRP A 320 -10.30 -4.26 -13.48
N ASN A 321 -10.41 -4.30 -14.79
CA ASN A 321 -11.21 -3.38 -15.59
C ASN A 321 -12.72 -3.69 -15.57
N GLY A 322 -13.18 -4.69 -14.84
CA GLY A 322 -14.59 -5.08 -14.77
C GLY A 322 -15.04 -5.95 -15.95
N ASN A 323 -14.22 -6.88 -16.42
CA ASN A 323 -14.42 -7.75 -17.59
C ASN A 323 -14.56 -6.97 -18.91
N ILE A 324 -13.81 -5.92 -19.06
CA ILE A 324 -13.72 -5.17 -20.31
C ILE A 324 -12.52 -5.72 -21.08
N PRO A 325 -12.75 -6.44 -22.19
CA PRO A 325 -11.66 -6.94 -23.02
C PRO A 325 -10.79 -5.79 -23.54
N ASN A 326 -9.46 -5.98 -23.53
CA ASN A 326 -8.52 -4.95 -23.98
C ASN A 326 -8.04 -5.17 -25.42
N ASP A 327 -8.69 -6.09 -26.16
CA ASP A 327 -8.38 -6.35 -27.56
C ASP A 327 -8.71 -5.16 -28.49
N THR A 328 -8.06 -5.11 -29.64
CA THR A 328 -8.22 -4.02 -30.62
C THR A 328 -9.65 -3.92 -31.15
N ILE A 329 -10.36 -5.04 -31.27
CA ILE A 329 -11.74 -5.09 -31.73
C ILE A 329 -12.67 -4.45 -30.71
N SER A 330 -12.47 -4.75 -29.42
CA SER A 330 -13.26 -4.14 -28.33
C SER A 330 -12.98 -2.65 -28.20
N GLN A 331 -11.74 -2.21 -28.41
CA GLN A 331 -11.39 -0.79 -28.47
C GLN A 331 -12.09 -0.08 -29.64
N GLN A 332 -12.09 -0.66 -30.84
CA GLN A 332 -12.78 -0.11 -32.00
C GLN A 332 -14.30 -0.05 -31.80
N LYS A 333 -14.92 -1.06 -31.18
CA LYS A 333 -16.35 -1.04 -30.81
C LYS A 333 -16.65 0.08 -29.82
N ARG A 334 -15.77 0.32 -28.86
CA ARG A 334 -15.90 1.47 -27.93
C ARG A 334 -15.84 2.80 -28.67
N MET A 335 -14.89 2.97 -29.56
CA MET A 335 -14.75 4.20 -30.36
C MET A 335 -15.98 4.45 -31.24
N ARG A 336 -16.64 3.39 -31.75
CA ARG A 336 -17.88 3.49 -32.54
C ARG A 336 -19.14 3.66 -31.68
N GLY A 337 -19.03 3.59 -30.34
CA GLY A 337 -20.20 3.64 -29.47
C GLY A 337 -20.97 2.34 -29.35
N GLU A 338 -20.53 1.25 -29.97
CA GLU A 338 -21.09 -0.09 -29.90
C GLU A 338 -20.57 -0.81 -28.65
N TRP A 339 -21.03 -0.37 -27.50
CA TRP A 339 -20.51 -0.86 -26.24
C TRP A 339 -21.36 -2.01 -25.68
N ALA A 340 -20.77 -3.18 -25.48
CA ALA A 340 -21.41 -4.35 -24.85
C ALA A 340 -20.90 -4.65 -23.41
N GLY A 341 -20.09 -3.79 -22.82
CA GLY A 341 -19.44 -4.03 -21.52
C GLY A 341 -20.00 -3.21 -20.36
N VAL A 342 -19.37 -3.35 -19.17
CA VAL A 342 -19.69 -2.54 -18.00
C VAL A 342 -19.18 -1.12 -18.20
N LEU A 343 -20.02 -0.12 -17.96
CA LEU A 343 -19.64 1.29 -18.09
C LEU A 343 -18.50 1.64 -17.10
N PRO A 344 -17.46 2.40 -17.49
CA PRO A 344 -16.31 2.71 -16.66
C PRO A 344 -16.66 3.20 -15.26
N GLY A 345 -17.61 4.11 -15.12
CA GLY A 345 -18.02 4.65 -13.84
C GLY A 345 -18.67 3.63 -12.88
N LYS A 346 -19.08 2.47 -13.39
CA LYS A 346 -19.65 1.38 -12.58
C LYS A 346 -18.62 0.37 -12.12
N THR A 347 -17.42 0.36 -12.70
CA THR A 347 -16.35 -0.55 -12.29
C THR A 347 -15.76 -0.13 -10.95
N LYS A 348 -15.26 -1.10 -10.17
CA LYS A 348 -14.61 -0.83 -8.90
C LYS A 348 -13.35 0.02 -9.08
N ARG A 349 -12.61 -0.17 -10.19
CA ARG A 349 -11.46 0.64 -10.57
C ARG A 349 -11.77 2.16 -10.54
N TRP A 350 -12.93 2.58 -11.06
CA TRP A 350 -13.31 3.99 -11.14
C TRP A 350 -14.03 4.52 -9.90
N ARG A 351 -14.81 3.68 -9.22
CA ARG A 351 -15.55 4.10 -8.02
C ARG A 351 -14.67 4.20 -6.78
N ASP A 352 -13.83 3.19 -6.55
CA ASP A 352 -13.11 3.01 -5.29
C ASP A 352 -11.62 3.33 -5.45
N PHE A 353 -11.07 3.19 -6.68
CA PHE A 353 -9.65 3.38 -6.98
C PHE A 353 -9.39 4.56 -7.92
N TYR A 354 -10.37 5.40 -8.18
CA TYR A 354 -10.23 6.64 -8.94
C TYR A 354 -9.55 6.47 -10.31
N GLY A 355 -9.71 5.30 -10.94
CA GLY A 355 -9.10 4.97 -12.23
C GLY A 355 -7.63 4.52 -12.16
N MET A 356 -7.17 4.03 -11.01
CA MET A 356 -5.80 3.51 -10.87
C MET A 356 -5.47 2.42 -11.88
N GLU A 357 -4.30 2.50 -12.50
CA GLU A 357 -3.87 1.58 -13.56
C GLU A 357 -3.53 0.20 -13.01
N PHE A 358 -3.90 -0.84 -13.78
CA PHE A 358 -3.65 -2.23 -13.42
C PHE A 358 -2.15 -2.52 -13.29
N GLU A 359 -1.37 -2.10 -14.30
CA GLU A 359 0.08 -2.33 -14.34
C GLU A 359 0.78 -1.67 -13.17
N TRP A 360 0.31 -0.50 -12.78
CA TRP A 360 0.82 0.21 -11.62
C TRP A 360 0.59 -0.57 -10.32
N VAL A 361 -0.63 -1.09 -10.12
CA VAL A 361 -0.94 -1.91 -8.92
C VAL A 361 -0.20 -3.24 -8.95
N LEU A 362 -0.04 -3.84 -10.13
CA LEU A 362 0.70 -5.08 -10.31
C LEU A 362 2.17 -4.90 -9.92
N ALA A 363 2.83 -3.84 -10.41
CA ALA A 363 4.21 -3.52 -10.06
C ALA A 363 4.38 -3.32 -8.55
N GLU A 364 3.46 -2.61 -7.94
CA GLU A 364 3.43 -2.40 -6.49
C GLU A 364 3.30 -3.71 -5.69
N CYS A 365 2.45 -4.64 -6.15
CA CYS A 365 2.27 -5.94 -5.51
C CYS A 365 3.49 -6.86 -5.71
N VAL A 366 4.13 -6.81 -6.87
CA VAL A 366 5.36 -7.57 -7.16
C VAL A 366 6.51 -7.06 -6.29
N GLY A 367 6.74 -5.74 -6.28
CA GLY A 367 7.81 -5.14 -5.49
C GLY A 367 7.65 -5.34 -3.98
N SER A 368 6.41 -5.44 -3.49
CA SER A 368 6.12 -5.75 -2.09
C SER A 368 6.16 -7.25 -1.75
N GLY A 369 6.45 -8.12 -2.72
CA GLY A 369 6.49 -9.57 -2.51
C GLY A 369 5.14 -10.23 -2.23
N LEU A 370 4.04 -9.55 -2.55
CA LEU A 370 2.67 -10.10 -2.40
C LEU A 370 2.29 -11.00 -3.57
N ILE A 371 2.95 -10.79 -4.71
CA ILE A 371 2.67 -11.45 -5.98
C ILE A 371 3.99 -11.77 -6.67
N GLU A 372 4.03 -12.91 -7.33
CA GLU A 372 5.11 -13.33 -8.21
C GLU A 372 4.65 -13.37 -9.65
N LEU A 373 5.53 -12.95 -10.57
CA LEU A 373 5.34 -13.10 -12.01
C LEU A 373 6.15 -14.28 -12.50
N PHE A 374 5.58 -15.07 -13.39
CA PHE A 374 6.27 -16.17 -14.05
C PHE A 374 5.82 -16.33 -15.51
N ASP A 375 6.70 -16.92 -16.31
CA ASP A 375 6.40 -17.22 -17.71
C ASP A 375 5.84 -18.64 -17.82
N THR A 376 4.69 -18.78 -18.49
CA THR A 376 4.06 -20.09 -18.70
C THR A 376 4.59 -20.81 -19.94
N GLY A 377 5.34 -20.13 -20.82
CA GLY A 377 5.82 -20.68 -22.08
C GLY A 377 4.73 -20.92 -23.13
N SER A 378 3.45 -20.95 -22.76
CA SER A 378 2.32 -21.23 -23.67
C SER A 378 1.31 -20.11 -23.77
N VAL A 379 0.85 -19.56 -22.61
CA VAL A 379 -0.19 -18.53 -22.54
C VAL A 379 0.33 -17.16 -22.09
N GLY A 380 1.66 -17.00 -22.06
CA GLY A 380 2.30 -15.74 -21.71
C GLY A 380 2.59 -15.61 -20.22
N ILE A 381 2.61 -14.37 -19.72
CA ILE A 381 2.96 -14.06 -18.33
C ILE A 381 1.78 -14.41 -17.42
N ALA A 382 2.06 -15.12 -16.37
CA ALA A 382 1.12 -15.43 -15.30
C ALA A 382 1.53 -14.76 -13.99
N VAL A 383 0.57 -14.69 -13.09
CA VAL A 383 0.62 -14.01 -11.80
C VAL A 383 0.19 -15.01 -10.73
N ARG A 384 0.97 -15.11 -9.65
CA ARG A 384 0.69 -15.97 -8.49
C ARG A 384 0.74 -15.15 -7.22
N ALA A 385 -0.15 -15.39 -6.27
CA ALA A 385 -0.01 -14.84 -4.93
C ALA A 385 1.09 -15.58 -4.17
N ALA A 386 2.01 -14.82 -3.55
CA ALA A 386 3.11 -15.35 -2.75
C ALA A 386 2.65 -16.01 -1.45
#